data_bc33506788b6afe4b17936f911d2f877
#
_entry.id   bc33506788b6afe4b17936f911d2f877
#
_cell.length_a   1.000
_cell.length_b   1.000
_cell.length_c   1.000
_cell.angle_alpha   90.00
_cell.angle_beta   90.00
_cell.angle_gamma   90.00
#
_symmetry.space_group_name_H-M   'P 1'
#
loop_
_entity.id
_entity.type
_entity.pdbx_description
1 polymer ?
#
loop_
_entity_poly.entity_id
_entity_poly.type
_entity_poly.pdbx_seq_one_letter_code
_entity_poly.pdbx_strand_id
1 'polypeptide(L)'
;MITDVTDTALWVAAVRAAEGERNDAAFRDPFASMLAGERGKTIARYFPDSSSVSWGVVMRTSAIDRLIEEAIQQGVDTVVNLGAGMDSRPFRMNLPPDLRWIEIDFPALVNSKNRALKGCTPRCKVERMGMNLLDRAARQAFMTAVDSESRVGSGGHKTLLIAEGVIPYWSRDDVAAIAQDLGSTQSFHSWILDFDNAGSRQTPKSWEKRLKAAPFLFQVPDWFKFFEQCGWHAQRTISSAEESARLHRPYPLTIPKGLLMRALPSEVRGRILSASGAVLLEKWGKRSGFSSS
;
A
#
# COMPACT_ATOMS: atom_id res chain seq x y z
N MET A 1 10.30 20.42 1.50
CA MET A 1 9.93 20.05 2.87
C MET A 1 8.49 19.54 2.81
N ILE A 2 8.20 18.41 3.48
CA ILE A 2 6.83 17.86 3.63
C ILE A 2 6.07 18.74 4.61
N THR A 3 4.91 19.23 4.22
CA THR A 3 4.08 20.15 5.01
C THR A 3 2.83 19.48 5.59
N ASP A 4 2.40 18.37 4.98
CA ASP A 4 1.32 17.52 5.47
C ASP A 4 1.46 16.09 4.90
N VAL A 5 0.57 15.19 5.31
CA VAL A 5 0.60 13.77 4.88
C VAL A 5 0.37 13.62 3.37
N THR A 6 -0.34 14.54 2.72
CA THR A 6 -0.64 14.46 1.28
C THR A 6 0.60 14.70 0.42
N ASP A 7 1.57 15.47 0.91
CA ASP A 7 2.87 15.66 0.27
C ASP A 7 3.63 14.32 0.09
N THR A 8 3.41 13.34 0.98
CA THR A 8 4.05 12.02 0.87
C THR A 8 3.54 11.25 -0.34
N ALA A 9 2.25 11.37 -0.67
CA ALA A 9 1.66 10.74 -1.86
C ALA A 9 2.24 11.35 -3.16
N LEU A 10 2.45 12.66 -3.20
CA LEU A 10 3.08 13.33 -4.34
C LEU A 10 4.54 12.92 -4.50
N TRP A 11 5.27 12.79 -3.39
CA TRP A 11 6.65 12.31 -3.42
C TRP A 11 6.76 10.86 -3.89
N VAL A 12 5.91 9.96 -3.40
CA VAL A 12 5.87 8.56 -3.88
C VAL A 12 5.56 8.50 -5.38
N ALA A 13 4.66 9.36 -5.88
CA ALA A 13 4.40 9.46 -7.32
C ALA A 13 5.66 9.91 -8.10
N ALA A 14 6.45 10.85 -7.57
CA ALA A 14 7.70 11.26 -8.21
C ALA A 14 8.74 10.12 -8.25
N VAL A 15 8.80 9.29 -7.22
CA VAL A 15 9.66 8.09 -7.20
C VAL A 15 9.21 7.09 -8.29
N ARG A 16 7.90 6.83 -8.42
CA ARG A 16 7.38 5.94 -9.46
C ARG A 16 7.63 6.49 -10.88
N ALA A 17 7.54 7.82 -11.04
CA ALA A 17 7.89 8.46 -12.31
C ALA A 17 9.35 8.20 -12.70
N ALA A 18 10.27 8.42 -11.76
CA ALA A 18 11.70 8.18 -11.98
C ALA A 18 12.01 6.70 -12.27
N GLU A 19 11.31 5.77 -11.61
CA GLU A 19 11.42 4.35 -11.92
C GLU A 19 10.96 4.04 -13.34
N GLY A 20 9.83 4.59 -13.77
CA GLY A 20 9.27 4.37 -15.09
C GLY A 20 10.17 4.85 -16.25
N GLU A 21 11.08 5.78 -16.00
CA GLU A 21 12.04 6.31 -17.00
C GLU A 21 13.28 5.41 -17.19
N ARG A 22 13.51 4.44 -16.32
CA ARG A 22 14.67 3.56 -16.38
C ARG A 22 14.55 2.54 -17.51
N ASN A 23 15.65 2.16 -18.12
CA ASN A 23 15.68 1.09 -19.13
C ASN A 23 15.30 -0.27 -18.52
N ASP A 24 15.72 -0.52 -17.26
CA ASP A 24 15.47 -1.72 -16.47
C ASP A 24 14.32 -1.53 -15.46
N ALA A 25 13.32 -0.69 -15.77
CA ALA A 25 12.22 -0.35 -14.89
C ALA A 25 11.47 -1.61 -14.40
N ALA A 26 11.22 -1.71 -13.10
CA ALA A 26 10.43 -2.78 -12.49
C ALA A 26 8.95 -2.72 -12.94
N PHE A 27 8.47 -1.53 -13.19
CA PHE A 27 7.14 -1.22 -13.75
C PHE A 27 7.17 0.10 -14.52
N ARG A 28 6.21 0.30 -15.41
CA ARG A 28 6.00 1.57 -16.12
C ARG A 28 4.79 2.28 -15.52
N ASP A 29 4.98 3.55 -15.16
CA ASP A 29 3.90 4.42 -14.68
C ASP A 29 3.89 5.75 -15.46
N PRO A 30 3.26 5.79 -16.64
CA PRO A 30 3.23 6.99 -17.47
C PRO A 30 2.42 8.13 -16.85
N PHE A 31 1.61 7.85 -15.84
CA PHE A 31 0.80 8.84 -15.14
C PHE A 31 1.50 9.46 -13.93
N ALA A 32 2.54 8.81 -13.42
CA ALA A 32 3.18 9.18 -12.15
C ALA A 32 3.78 10.60 -12.18
N SER A 33 4.40 11.02 -13.28
CA SER A 33 4.97 12.36 -13.40
C SER A 33 3.91 13.47 -13.33
N MET A 34 2.76 13.25 -13.95
CA MET A 34 1.62 14.16 -13.94
C MET A 34 0.99 14.20 -12.54
N LEU A 35 0.84 13.04 -11.89
CA LEU A 35 0.31 12.92 -10.54
C LEU A 35 1.23 13.55 -9.47
N ALA A 36 2.55 13.43 -9.62
CA ALA A 36 3.53 14.07 -8.74
C ALA A 36 3.46 15.60 -8.84
N GLY A 37 3.23 16.10 -10.04
CA GLY A 37 3.28 17.53 -10.34
C GLY A 37 4.62 18.16 -9.94
N GLU A 38 4.72 19.48 -10.01
CA GLU A 38 5.95 20.19 -9.60
C GLU A 38 6.22 20.08 -8.10
N ARG A 39 5.18 19.93 -7.28
CA ARG A 39 5.31 19.79 -5.82
C ARG A 39 6.03 18.48 -5.47
N GLY A 40 5.59 17.34 -6.01
CA GLY A 40 6.21 16.03 -5.76
C GLY A 40 7.66 15.98 -6.26
N LYS A 41 7.93 16.52 -7.45
CA LYS A 41 9.29 16.65 -8.00
C LYS A 41 10.20 17.49 -7.11
N THR A 42 9.68 18.60 -6.59
CA THR A 42 10.41 19.48 -5.66
C THR A 42 10.74 18.72 -4.37
N ILE A 43 9.76 18.01 -3.79
CA ILE A 43 9.99 17.21 -2.59
C ILE A 43 11.06 16.15 -2.86
N ALA A 44 10.98 15.43 -3.98
CA ALA A 44 11.96 14.40 -4.33
C ALA A 44 13.40 14.93 -4.38
N ARG A 45 13.60 16.16 -4.89
CA ARG A 45 14.93 16.82 -4.90
C ARG A 45 15.49 17.12 -3.50
N TYR A 46 14.62 17.33 -2.51
CA TYR A 46 15.04 17.57 -1.11
C TYR A 46 15.37 16.29 -0.33
N PHE A 47 15.24 15.12 -0.96
CA PHE A 47 15.62 13.85 -0.37
C PHE A 47 16.77 13.19 -1.18
N PRO A 48 17.96 13.81 -1.26
CA PRO A 48 19.07 13.31 -2.08
C PRO A 48 19.60 11.95 -1.63
N ASP A 49 19.46 11.61 -0.34
CA ASP A 49 19.82 10.28 0.22
C ASP A 49 18.67 9.26 0.10
N SER A 50 17.71 9.51 -0.79
CA SER A 50 16.49 8.73 -0.90
C SER A 50 16.67 7.41 -1.66
N SER A 51 17.87 7.05 -2.11
CA SER A 51 18.09 5.83 -2.90
C SER A 51 17.53 4.57 -2.23
N SER A 52 17.73 4.41 -0.91
CA SER A 52 17.19 3.28 -0.16
C SER A 52 15.68 3.34 0.03
N VAL A 53 15.11 4.54 0.19
CA VAL A 53 13.67 4.72 0.33
C VAL A 53 12.99 4.61 -1.02
N SER A 54 13.56 5.20 -2.07
CA SER A 54 13.07 5.02 -3.43
C SER A 54 13.10 3.55 -3.84
N TRP A 55 14.18 2.83 -3.49
CA TRP A 55 14.25 1.39 -3.66
C TRP A 55 13.10 0.67 -2.93
N GLY A 56 12.84 1.01 -1.66
CA GLY A 56 11.74 0.45 -0.89
C GLY A 56 10.37 0.71 -1.53
N VAL A 57 10.13 1.93 -2.04
CA VAL A 57 8.90 2.26 -2.78
C VAL A 57 8.77 1.38 -4.03
N VAL A 58 9.86 1.19 -4.79
CA VAL A 58 9.85 0.36 -6.01
C VAL A 58 9.56 -1.10 -5.68
N MET A 59 10.25 -1.67 -4.68
CA MET A 59 10.02 -3.06 -4.24
C MET A 59 8.58 -3.26 -3.78
N ARG A 60 8.09 -2.35 -2.95
CA ARG A 60 6.71 -2.39 -2.44
C ARG A 60 5.68 -2.29 -3.57
N THR A 61 5.82 -1.32 -4.46
CA THR A 61 4.88 -1.13 -5.59
C THR A 61 4.83 -2.37 -6.47
N SER A 62 5.99 -2.93 -6.83
CA SER A 62 6.09 -4.13 -7.66
C SER A 62 5.50 -5.37 -6.97
N ALA A 63 5.77 -5.55 -5.67
CA ALA A 63 5.21 -6.65 -4.89
C ALA A 63 3.68 -6.56 -4.78
N ILE A 64 3.14 -5.37 -4.53
CA ILE A 64 1.68 -5.13 -4.47
C ILE A 64 1.04 -5.36 -5.83
N ASP A 65 1.65 -4.91 -6.93
CA ASP A 65 1.14 -5.15 -8.29
C ASP A 65 0.95 -6.66 -8.54
N ARG A 66 1.95 -7.48 -8.18
CA ARG A 66 1.87 -8.94 -8.29
C ARG A 66 0.75 -9.53 -7.45
N LEU A 67 0.61 -9.11 -6.19
CA LEU A 67 -0.47 -9.60 -5.33
C LEU A 67 -1.85 -9.23 -5.86
N ILE A 68 -2.01 -8.05 -6.47
CA ILE A 68 -3.25 -7.64 -7.12
C ILE A 68 -3.55 -8.53 -8.33
N GLU A 69 -2.54 -8.78 -9.18
CA GLU A 69 -2.69 -9.66 -10.36
C GLU A 69 -3.07 -11.08 -9.94
N GLU A 70 -2.40 -11.65 -8.92
CA GLU A 70 -2.70 -12.95 -8.35
C GLU A 70 -4.16 -13.00 -7.81
N ALA A 71 -4.61 -11.97 -7.09
CA ALA A 71 -5.96 -11.90 -6.55
C ALA A 71 -7.04 -11.79 -7.65
N ILE A 72 -6.81 -11.00 -8.68
CA ILE A 72 -7.72 -10.88 -9.83
C ILE A 72 -7.83 -12.22 -10.58
N GLN A 73 -6.72 -12.93 -10.77
CA GLN A 73 -6.72 -14.28 -11.37
C GLN A 73 -7.52 -15.29 -10.52
N GLN A 74 -7.62 -15.07 -9.20
CA GLN A 74 -8.42 -15.86 -8.26
C GLN A 74 -9.90 -15.43 -8.20
N GLY A 75 -10.31 -14.50 -9.07
CA GLY A 75 -11.70 -14.09 -9.24
C GLY A 75 -12.11 -12.88 -8.39
N VAL A 76 -11.17 -12.04 -7.95
CA VAL A 76 -11.50 -10.71 -7.39
C VAL A 76 -12.12 -9.86 -8.52
N ASP A 77 -13.28 -9.29 -8.26
CA ASP A 77 -14.03 -8.42 -9.17
C ASP A 77 -14.17 -6.98 -8.67
N THR A 78 -13.86 -6.75 -7.41
CA THR A 78 -13.92 -5.45 -6.77
C THR A 78 -12.65 -5.19 -5.97
N VAL A 79 -12.03 -4.02 -6.17
CA VAL A 79 -10.88 -3.53 -5.40
C VAL A 79 -11.28 -2.26 -4.67
N VAL A 80 -10.99 -2.20 -3.37
CA VAL A 80 -11.15 -0.99 -2.54
C VAL A 80 -9.77 -0.54 -2.06
N ASN A 81 -9.30 0.58 -2.57
CA ASN A 81 -7.99 1.16 -2.24
C ASN A 81 -8.16 2.25 -1.18
N LEU A 82 -7.75 1.92 0.05
CA LEU A 82 -7.86 2.75 1.25
C LEU A 82 -6.63 3.66 1.37
N GLY A 83 -6.80 4.97 1.36
CA GLY A 83 -5.71 5.93 1.30
C GLY A 83 -4.99 5.87 -0.05
N ALA A 84 -5.77 5.91 -1.14
CA ALA A 84 -5.29 5.66 -2.49
C ALA A 84 -4.27 6.67 -3.02
N GLY A 85 -4.11 7.82 -2.36
CA GLY A 85 -3.12 8.81 -2.73
C GLY A 85 -3.08 9.11 -4.24
N MET A 86 -1.87 9.11 -4.77
CA MET A 86 -1.61 9.27 -6.20
C MET A 86 -1.38 7.92 -6.92
N ASP A 87 -2.02 6.84 -6.46
CA ASP A 87 -1.99 5.53 -7.14
C ASP A 87 -2.58 5.63 -8.55
N SER A 88 -1.89 5.06 -9.54
CA SER A 88 -2.28 5.06 -10.95
C SER A 88 -2.60 3.65 -11.49
N ARG A 89 -2.63 2.63 -10.64
CA ARG A 89 -2.88 1.22 -11.05
C ARG A 89 -4.08 1.06 -11.96
N PRO A 90 -5.24 1.70 -11.69
CA PRO A 90 -6.40 1.62 -12.56
C PRO A 90 -6.16 2.09 -14.01
N PHE A 91 -5.10 2.85 -14.23
CA PHE A 91 -4.75 3.41 -15.54
C PHE A 91 -3.59 2.68 -16.21
N ARG A 92 -2.64 2.13 -15.40
CA ARG A 92 -1.38 1.57 -15.92
C ARG A 92 -1.33 0.05 -15.96
N MET A 93 -2.03 -0.63 -15.05
CA MET A 93 -2.05 -2.10 -15.04
C MET A 93 -2.99 -2.67 -16.10
N ASN A 94 -2.72 -3.90 -16.53
CA ASN A 94 -3.62 -4.64 -17.40
C ASN A 94 -4.76 -5.25 -16.57
N LEU A 95 -5.84 -4.50 -16.39
CA LEU A 95 -6.98 -4.86 -15.57
C LEU A 95 -8.18 -5.26 -16.42
N PRO A 96 -9.04 -6.19 -15.95
CA PRO A 96 -10.32 -6.49 -16.61
C PRO A 96 -11.17 -5.22 -16.71
N PRO A 97 -11.79 -4.94 -17.87
CA PRO A 97 -12.62 -3.73 -18.06
C PRO A 97 -13.80 -3.65 -17.08
N ASP A 98 -14.30 -4.81 -16.64
CA ASP A 98 -15.42 -4.90 -15.71
C ASP A 98 -15.03 -4.84 -14.25
N LEU A 99 -13.74 -4.93 -13.92
CA LEU A 99 -13.25 -4.78 -12.56
C LEU A 99 -13.69 -3.43 -11.98
N ARG A 100 -14.32 -3.46 -10.82
CA ARG A 100 -14.67 -2.27 -10.07
C ARG A 100 -13.49 -1.85 -9.18
N TRP A 101 -13.05 -0.60 -9.29
CA TRP A 101 -11.95 -0.05 -8.50
C TRP A 101 -12.40 1.19 -7.76
N ILE A 102 -12.51 1.10 -6.44
CA ILE A 102 -12.95 2.19 -5.57
C ILE A 102 -11.73 2.77 -4.85
N GLU A 103 -11.47 4.04 -5.04
CA GLU A 103 -10.40 4.77 -4.36
C GLU A 103 -10.97 5.67 -3.28
N ILE A 104 -10.42 5.57 -2.07
CA ILE A 104 -10.81 6.40 -0.92
C ILE A 104 -9.60 7.18 -0.44
N ASP A 105 -9.75 8.49 -0.29
CA ASP A 105 -8.75 9.36 0.33
C ASP A 105 -9.38 10.66 0.81
N PHE A 106 -8.60 11.54 1.41
CA PHE A 106 -9.06 12.89 1.78
C PHE A 106 -9.64 13.63 0.58
N PRO A 107 -10.75 14.38 0.75
CA PRO A 107 -11.42 15.08 -0.36
C PRO A 107 -10.49 15.99 -1.19
N ALA A 108 -9.55 16.66 -0.53
CA ALA A 108 -8.57 17.52 -1.21
C ALA A 108 -7.66 16.73 -2.16
N LEU A 109 -7.22 15.52 -1.74
CA LEU A 109 -6.34 14.66 -2.53
C LEU A 109 -7.09 14.01 -3.69
N VAL A 110 -8.32 13.55 -3.45
CA VAL A 110 -9.22 13.04 -4.49
C VAL A 110 -9.45 14.12 -5.57
N ASN A 111 -9.77 15.34 -5.16
CA ASN A 111 -9.97 16.46 -6.09
C ASN A 111 -8.69 16.79 -6.89
N SER A 112 -7.53 16.73 -6.25
CA SER A 112 -6.24 16.95 -6.91
C SER A 112 -5.96 15.87 -7.96
N LYS A 113 -6.16 14.59 -7.60
CA LYS A 113 -6.01 13.44 -8.50
C LYS A 113 -6.98 13.51 -9.69
N ASN A 114 -8.24 13.86 -9.45
CA ASN A 114 -9.24 14.05 -10.51
C ASN A 114 -8.83 15.15 -11.50
N ARG A 115 -8.27 16.25 -11.02
CA ARG A 115 -7.76 17.31 -11.91
C ARG A 115 -6.56 16.85 -12.72
N ALA A 116 -5.62 16.16 -12.09
CA ALA A 116 -4.42 15.65 -12.76
C ALA A 116 -4.76 14.62 -13.84
N LEU A 117 -5.72 13.71 -13.58
CA LEU A 117 -6.10 12.65 -14.51
C LEU A 117 -7.25 13.04 -15.46
N LYS A 118 -7.61 14.35 -15.53
CA LYS A 118 -8.65 14.81 -16.44
C LYS A 118 -8.30 14.47 -17.89
N GLY A 119 -9.21 13.76 -18.56
CA GLY A 119 -9.01 13.30 -19.97
C GLY A 119 -8.24 11.98 -20.10
N CYS A 120 -7.74 11.40 -19.01
CA CYS A 120 -7.16 10.07 -19.03
C CYS A 120 -8.25 9.00 -18.89
N THR A 121 -8.15 7.92 -19.65
CA THR A 121 -9.09 6.80 -19.61
C THR A 121 -8.53 5.67 -18.75
N PRO A 122 -9.23 5.24 -17.68
CA PRO A 122 -8.83 4.10 -16.88
C PRO A 122 -9.06 2.78 -17.65
N ARG A 123 -8.38 1.72 -17.22
CA ARG A 123 -8.51 0.36 -17.78
C ARG A 123 -9.72 -0.38 -17.25
N CYS A 124 -10.29 0.06 -16.13
CA CYS A 124 -11.41 -0.57 -15.44
C CYS A 124 -12.42 0.50 -14.95
N LYS A 125 -13.48 0.08 -14.27
CA LYS A 125 -14.50 0.99 -13.72
C LYS A 125 -13.97 1.64 -12.44
N VAL A 126 -13.64 2.93 -12.47
CA VAL A 126 -13.05 3.66 -11.35
C VAL A 126 -14.04 4.60 -10.69
N GLU A 127 -14.15 4.48 -9.38
CA GLU A 127 -14.90 5.40 -8.52
C GLU A 127 -13.95 6.04 -7.50
N ARG A 128 -14.12 7.32 -7.19
CA ARG A 128 -13.31 8.02 -6.18
C ARG A 128 -14.19 8.69 -5.15
N MET A 129 -13.90 8.40 -3.89
CA MET A 129 -14.64 8.92 -2.76
C MET A 129 -13.73 9.71 -1.82
N GLY A 130 -14.12 10.98 -1.58
CA GLY A 130 -13.44 11.83 -0.59
C GLY A 130 -13.96 11.54 0.81
N MET A 131 -13.16 10.88 1.66
CA MET A 131 -13.55 10.52 3.01
C MET A 131 -12.31 10.44 3.92
N ASN A 132 -12.48 10.84 5.18
CA ASN A 132 -11.51 10.52 6.22
C ASN A 132 -11.78 9.09 6.76
N LEU A 133 -10.86 8.17 6.53
CA LEU A 133 -10.98 6.79 6.98
C LEU A 133 -10.99 6.63 8.52
N LEU A 134 -10.54 7.64 9.27
CA LEU A 134 -10.62 7.66 10.72
C LEU A 134 -12.02 8.05 11.23
N ASP A 135 -12.86 8.67 10.39
CA ASP A 135 -14.28 8.86 10.70
C ASP A 135 -15.01 7.51 10.63
N ARG A 136 -15.30 6.96 11.81
CA ARG A 136 -15.92 5.64 11.93
C ARG A 136 -17.31 5.59 11.32
N ALA A 137 -18.11 6.64 11.47
CA ALA A 137 -19.48 6.67 10.94
C ALA A 137 -19.47 6.67 9.41
N ALA A 138 -18.63 7.52 8.80
CA ALA A 138 -18.46 7.56 7.35
C ALA A 138 -17.92 6.23 6.81
N ARG A 139 -16.93 5.63 7.49
CA ARG A 139 -16.35 4.32 7.12
C ARG A 139 -17.39 3.21 7.18
N GLN A 140 -18.20 3.13 8.24
CA GLN A 140 -19.24 2.11 8.39
C GLN A 140 -20.35 2.27 7.34
N ALA A 141 -20.77 3.50 7.05
CA ALA A 141 -21.74 3.77 5.99
C ALA A 141 -21.24 3.30 4.62
N PHE A 142 -19.97 3.59 4.30
CA PHE A 142 -19.31 3.11 3.08
C PHE A 142 -19.28 1.57 3.01
N MET A 143 -18.82 0.91 4.08
CA MET A 143 -18.74 -0.55 4.11
C MET A 143 -20.11 -1.22 3.95
N THR A 144 -21.14 -0.65 4.57
CA THR A 144 -22.53 -1.12 4.43
C THR A 144 -23.01 -1.00 2.97
N ALA A 145 -22.67 0.11 2.30
CA ALA A 145 -23.05 0.31 0.89
C ALA A 145 -22.36 -0.74 -0.01
N VAL A 146 -21.05 -0.94 0.13
CA VAL A 146 -20.30 -1.95 -0.65
C VAL A 146 -20.82 -3.36 -0.36
N ASP A 147 -21.12 -3.70 0.90
CA ASP A 147 -21.63 -5.03 1.28
C ASP A 147 -23.04 -5.29 0.72
N SER A 148 -23.89 -4.27 0.71
CA SER A 148 -25.25 -4.40 0.13
C SER A 148 -25.23 -4.61 -1.38
N GLU A 149 -24.39 -3.91 -2.10
CA GLU A 149 -24.19 -4.07 -3.54
C GLU A 149 -23.64 -5.45 -3.89
N SER A 150 -22.73 -5.97 -3.08
CA SER A 150 -22.13 -7.31 -3.25
C SER A 150 -23.14 -8.46 -3.13
N ARG A 151 -24.29 -8.23 -2.51
CA ARG A 151 -25.36 -9.24 -2.32
C ARG A 151 -26.34 -9.31 -3.49
N VAL A 152 -26.33 -8.38 -4.41
CA VAL A 152 -27.28 -8.26 -5.54
C VAL A 152 -26.85 -9.09 -6.75
N GLY A 153 -26.07 -10.14 -6.60
CA GLY A 153 -25.63 -11.01 -7.69
C GLY A 153 -25.56 -12.48 -7.27
N SER A 154 -25.87 -13.38 -8.18
CA SER A 154 -25.92 -14.83 -7.92
C SER A 154 -24.56 -15.50 -7.66
N GLY A 155 -23.45 -14.75 -7.57
CA GLY A 155 -22.09 -15.28 -7.43
C GLY A 155 -21.27 -14.78 -6.24
N GLY A 156 -21.77 -13.81 -5.47
CA GLY A 156 -21.03 -13.20 -4.36
C GLY A 156 -19.76 -12.48 -4.85
N HIS A 157 -19.72 -11.16 -4.77
CA HIS A 157 -18.53 -10.39 -5.16
C HIS A 157 -17.35 -10.67 -4.23
N LYS A 158 -16.15 -10.86 -4.81
CA LYS A 158 -14.91 -10.99 -4.06
C LYS A 158 -14.18 -9.65 -4.03
N THR A 159 -14.24 -8.99 -2.88
CA THR A 159 -13.60 -7.69 -2.71
C THR A 159 -12.21 -7.85 -2.10
N LEU A 160 -11.23 -7.28 -2.79
CA LEU A 160 -9.86 -7.08 -2.31
C LEU A 160 -9.73 -5.67 -1.73
N LEU A 161 -9.23 -5.57 -0.51
CA LEU A 161 -8.81 -4.31 0.09
C LEU A 161 -7.33 -4.06 -0.20
N ILE A 162 -6.96 -2.80 -0.38
CA ILE A 162 -5.56 -2.35 -0.48
C ILE A 162 -5.38 -1.17 0.47
N ALA A 163 -4.26 -1.15 1.22
CA ALA A 163 -3.83 0.03 1.95
C ALA A 163 -2.30 0.12 1.88
N GLU A 164 -1.79 0.87 0.90
CA GLU A 164 -0.37 1.05 0.65
C GLU A 164 0.14 2.35 1.24
N GLY A 165 1.10 2.27 2.16
CA GLY A 165 1.79 3.41 2.73
C GLY A 165 0.91 4.31 3.59
N VAL A 166 -0.21 3.81 4.11
CA VAL A 166 -1.17 4.56 4.92
C VAL A 166 -1.14 4.15 6.39
N ILE A 167 -0.97 2.86 6.67
CA ILE A 167 -0.95 2.31 8.04
C ILE A 167 0.06 3.02 8.96
N PRO A 168 1.27 3.37 8.53
CA PRO A 168 2.23 4.03 9.41
C PRO A 168 1.75 5.36 10.01
N TYR A 169 0.81 6.04 9.38
CA TYR A 169 0.31 7.35 9.81
C TYR A 169 -0.85 7.28 10.81
N TRP A 170 -1.42 6.10 11.06
CA TRP A 170 -2.52 5.89 12.00
C TRP A 170 -1.99 5.42 13.35
N SER A 171 -2.73 5.72 14.43
CA SER A 171 -2.42 5.16 15.73
C SER A 171 -2.69 3.64 15.76
N ARG A 172 -2.07 2.94 16.70
CA ARG A 172 -2.32 1.50 16.91
C ARG A 172 -3.81 1.20 17.09
N ASP A 173 -4.51 2.05 17.83
CA ASP A 173 -5.93 1.86 18.13
C ASP A 173 -6.82 2.14 16.92
N ASP A 174 -6.46 3.14 16.10
CA ASP A 174 -7.14 3.40 14.82
C ASP A 174 -6.99 2.22 13.86
N VAL A 175 -5.77 1.69 13.72
CA VAL A 175 -5.53 0.50 12.88
C VAL A 175 -6.32 -0.70 13.38
N ALA A 176 -6.37 -0.93 14.69
CA ALA A 176 -7.17 -2.02 15.26
C ALA A 176 -8.67 -1.84 14.96
N ALA A 177 -9.20 -0.63 15.16
CA ALA A 177 -10.60 -0.32 14.90
C ALA A 177 -10.95 -0.52 13.40
N ILE A 178 -10.10 -0.02 12.50
CA ILE A 178 -10.29 -0.21 11.06
C ILE A 178 -10.22 -1.69 10.69
N ALA A 179 -9.22 -2.42 11.17
CA ALA A 179 -9.07 -3.85 10.89
C ALA A 179 -10.28 -4.67 11.36
N GLN A 180 -10.84 -4.36 12.53
CA GLN A 180 -12.04 -4.99 13.06
C GLN A 180 -13.29 -4.64 12.25
N ASP A 181 -13.49 -3.36 11.91
CA ASP A 181 -14.60 -2.91 11.09
C ASP A 181 -14.56 -3.58 9.71
N LEU A 182 -13.41 -3.61 9.03
CA LEU A 182 -13.21 -4.31 7.76
C LEU A 182 -13.43 -5.82 7.89
N GLY A 183 -12.95 -6.42 8.98
CA GLY A 183 -13.14 -7.84 9.29
C GLY A 183 -14.60 -8.24 9.48
N SER A 184 -15.46 -7.33 9.95
CA SER A 184 -16.90 -7.58 10.16
C SER A 184 -17.72 -7.55 8.87
N THR A 185 -17.21 -6.93 7.79
CA THR A 185 -17.92 -6.78 6.50
C THR A 185 -17.82 -8.08 5.68
N GLN A 186 -18.93 -8.68 5.30
CA GLN A 186 -18.94 -10.02 4.70
C GLN A 186 -18.24 -10.08 3.33
N SER A 187 -18.44 -9.08 2.48
CA SER A 187 -17.87 -9.01 1.13
C SER A 187 -16.35 -8.81 1.11
N PHE A 188 -15.73 -8.34 2.19
CA PHE A 188 -14.30 -8.13 2.25
C PHE A 188 -13.59 -9.42 2.64
N HIS A 189 -12.84 -10.02 1.73
CA HIS A 189 -12.23 -11.33 1.91
C HIS A 189 -10.73 -11.24 2.18
N SER A 190 -10.05 -10.34 1.50
CA SER A 190 -8.60 -10.24 1.52
C SER A 190 -8.15 -8.78 1.57
N TRP A 191 -6.96 -8.55 2.10
CA TRP A 191 -6.41 -7.22 2.31
C TRP A 191 -4.90 -7.19 2.01
N ILE A 192 -4.49 -6.43 1.01
CA ILE A 192 -3.08 -6.18 0.70
C ILE A 192 -2.59 -4.97 1.50
N LEU A 193 -1.49 -5.18 2.21
CA LEU A 193 -0.78 -4.16 2.99
C LEU A 193 0.71 -4.18 2.68
N ASP A 194 1.37 -3.05 2.81
CA ASP A 194 2.80 -3.05 3.06
C ASP A 194 3.08 -3.28 4.55
N PHE A 195 4.11 -4.06 4.85
CA PHE A 195 4.53 -4.35 6.21
C PHE A 195 5.97 -3.94 6.47
N ASP A 196 6.25 -3.55 7.70
CA ASP A 196 7.59 -3.38 8.23
C ASP A 196 7.63 -3.99 9.64
N ASN A 197 8.15 -5.22 9.71
CA ASN A 197 8.29 -5.98 10.96
C ASN A 197 9.69 -5.78 11.60
N ALA A 198 10.42 -4.78 11.18
CA ALA A 198 11.77 -4.50 11.73
C ALA A 198 11.75 -4.03 13.20
N GLY A 199 10.60 -4.14 13.87
CA GLY A 199 10.36 -4.05 15.34
C GLY A 199 10.89 -2.83 16.08
N SER A 200 11.65 -1.99 15.43
CA SER A 200 12.33 -0.85 16.04
C SER A 200 12.95 0.11 15.03
N ARG A 201 12.45 0.20 13.80
CA ARG A 201 12.92 1.28 12.95
C ARG A 201 12.41 2.60 13.52
N GLN A 202 13.18 3.08 14.52
CA GLN A 202 13.16 4.50 14.81
C GLN A 202 13.41 5.22 13.50
N THR A 203 12.44 6.00 13.07
CA THR A 203 12.60 6.89 11.92
C THR A 203 13.96 7.58 12.09
N PRO A 204 14.89 7.49 11.12
CA PRO A 204 16.18 8.13 11.30
C PRO A 204 15.99 9.58 11.71
N LYS A 205 16.75 10.07 12.68
CA LYS A 205 16.60 11.47 13.20
C LYS A 205 16.60 12.53 12.08
N SER A 206 17.31 12.26 10.98
CA SER A 206 17.29 13.10 9.77
C SER A 206 15.94 13.11 9.08
N TRP A 207 15.14 12.04 9.21
CA TRP A 207 13.80 11.90 8.64
C TRP A 207 12.73 12.43 9.58
N GLU A 208 12.89 12.30 10.90
CA GLU A 208 11.96 12.86 11.89
C GLU A 208 11.73 14.36 11.66
N LYS A 209 12.81 15.10 11.39
CA LYS A 209 12.71 16.54 11.08
C LYS A 209 11.96 16.79 9.76
N ARG A 210 12.07 15.90 8.78
CA ARG A 210 11.45 16.04 7.45
C ARG A 210 10.01 15.56 7.42
N LEU A 211 9.68 14.58 8.26
CA LEU A 211 8.34 14.01 8.43
C LEU A 211 7.57 14.60 9.63
N LYS A 212 8.02 15.72 10.19
CA LYS A 212 7.38 16.33 11.36
C LYS A 212 5.88 16.56 11.17
N ALA A 213 5.46 16.86 9.94
CA ALA A 213 4.06 17.06 9.58
C ALA A 213 3.31 15.76 9.20
N ALA A 214 4.02 14.63 9.10
CA ALA A 214 3.48 13.31 8.80
C ALA A 214 4.23 12.23 9.61
N PRO A 215 4.10 12.24 10.96
CA PRO A 215 4.82 11.31 11.82
C PRO A 215 4.29 9.88 11.65
N PHE A 216 5.18 8.89 11.80
CA PHE A 216 4.79 7.49 11.87
C PHE A 216 4.30 7.17 13.29
N LEU A 217 3.02 6.87 13.40
CA LEU A 217 2.32 6.62 14.68
C LEU A 217 2.16 5.12 14.97
N PHE A 218 2.03 4.29 13.91
CA PHE A 218 1.85 2.85 14.06
C PHE A 218 3.16 2.17 14.45
N GLN A 219 3.24 1.73 15.68
CA GLN A 219 4.38 1.00 16.21
C GLN A 219 3.89 -0.20 17.03
N VAL A 220 4.27 -1.39 16.60
CA VAL A 220 3.93 -2.66 17.27
C VAL A 220 5.15 -3.57 17.31
N PRO A 221 5.33 -4.36 18.37
CA PRO A 221 6.48 -5.27 18.49
C PRO A 221 6.51 -6.35 17.41
N ASP A 222 5.34 -6.83 17.00
CA ASP A 222 5.15 -7.85 15.98
C ASP A 222 3.97 -7.46 15.11
N TRP A 223 4.27 -7.13 13.86
CA TRP A 223 3.29 -6.65 12.90
C TRP A 223 2.26 -7.74 12.54
N PHE A 224 2.70 -8.96 12.28
CA PHE A 224 1.81 -10.05 11.89
C PHE A 224 0.90 -10.47 13.03
N LYS A 225 1.46 -10.64 14.24
CA LYS A 225 0.68 -10.97 15.44
C LYS A 225 -0.37 -9.91 15.76
N PHE A 226 -0.09 -8.63 15.50
CA PHE A 226 -1.08 -7.57 15.67
C PHE A 226 -2.29 -7.79 14.76
N PHE A 227 -2.09 -8.04 13.47
CA PHE A 227 -3.20 -8.27 12.54
C PHE A 227 -3.92 -9.59 12.81
N GLU A 228 -3.21 -10.64 13.26
CA GLU A 228 -3.85 -11.89 13.71
C GLU A 228 -4.82 -11.64 14.88
N GLN A 229 -4.45 -10.80 15.85
CA GLN A 229 -5.32 -10.40 16.94
C GLN A 229 -6.54 -9.58 16.47
N CYS A 230 -6.45 -8.94 15.32
CA CYS A 230 -7.55 -8.23 14.66
C CYS A 230 -8.39 -9.13 13.74
N GLY A 231 -8.11 -10.44 13.65
CA GLY A 231 -8.87 -11.38 12.83
C GLY A 231 -8.37 -11.58 11.40
N TRP A 232 -7.15 -11.13 11.10
CA TRP A 232 -6.51 -11.24 9.79
C TRP A 232 -5.22 -12.05 9.88
N HIS A 233 -5.01 -13.02 9.00
CA HIS A 233 -3.78 -13.83 8.96
C HIS A 233 -3.07 -13.67 7.61
N ALA A 234 -1.75 -13.78 7.61
CA ALA A 234 -0.95 -13.71 6.40
C ALA A 234 -1.13 -14.97 5.54
N GLN A 235 -1.66 -14.81 4.35
CA GLN A 235 -1.83 -15.88 3.36
C GLN A 235 -0.64 -15.92 2.40
N ARG A 236 -0.20 -14.77 1.92
CA ARG A 236 0.92 -14.64 0.97
C ARG A 236 1.76 -13.42 1.34
N THR A 237 3.07 -13.60 1.45
CA THR A 237 4.02 -12.51 1.73
C THR A 237 5.04 -12.44 0.62
N ILE A 238 5.34 -11.23 0.15
CA ILE A 238 6.44 -10.93 -0.77
C ILE A 238 7.36 -9.95 -0.05
N SER A 239 8.52 -10.42 0.39
CA SER A 239 9.49 -9.57 1.06
C SER A 239 10.24 -8.67 0.06
N SER A 240 10.75 -7.53 0.55
CA SER A 240 11.62 -6.67 -0.25
C SER A 240 12.89 -7.40 -0.72
N ALA A 241 13.36 -8.42 0.02
CA ALA A 241 14.47 -9.26 -0.40
C ALA A 241 14.10 -10.16 -1.57
N GLU A 242 12.93 -10.81 -1.51
CA GLU A 242 12.40 -11.65 -2.59
C GLU A 242 12.23 -10.82 -3.87
N GLU A 243 11.59 -9.67 -3.76
CA GLU A 243 11.31 -8.82 -4.91
C GLU A 243 12.59 -8.21 -5.50
N SER A 244 13.56 -7.85 -4.65
CA SER A 244 14.89 -7.40 -5.06
C SER A 244 15.65 -8.46 -5.87
N ALA A 245 15.57 -9.72 -5.42
CA ALA A 245 16.18 -10.83 -6.13
C ALA A 245 15.52 -11.07 -7.49
N ARG A 246 14.19 -11.07 -7.55
CA ARG A 246 13.40 -11.23 -8.78
C ARG A 246 13.70 -10.14 -9.82
N LEU A 247 13.82 -8.91 -9.38
CA LEU A 247 14.08 -7.75 -10.24
C LEU A 247 15.56 -7.54 -10.56
N HIS A 248 16.46 -8.33 -9.98
CA HIS A 248 17.91 -8.11 -10.04
C HIS A 248 18.32 -6.69 -9.58
N ARG A 249 17.61 -6.15 -8.57
CA ARG A 249 17.76 -4.80 -8.02
C ARG A 249 18.27 -4.85 -6.58
N PRO A 250 19.59 -5.01 -6.36
CA PRO A 250 20.15 -5.06 -5.01
C PRO A 250 19.87 -3.78 -4.24
N TYR A 251 19.78 -3.91 -2.91
CA TYR A 251 19.63 -2.76 -2.04
C TYR A 251 20.77 -1.74 -2.28
N PRO A 252 20.46 -0.46 -2.49
CA PRO A 252 21.47 0.55 -2.80
C PRO A 252 22.36 0.80 -1.58
N LEU A 253 23.62 0.45 -1.74
CA LEU A 253 24.64 0.58 -0.69
C LEU A 253 25.36 1.92 -0.87
N THR A 254 24.73 3.01 -0.43
CA THR A 254 25.38 4.33 -0.40
C THR A 254 26.34 4.44 0.77
N ILE A 255 27.52 5.04 0.53
CA ILE A 255 28.53 5.31 1.58
C ILE A 255 27.97 6.40 2.51
N PRO A 256 28.09 6.27 3.88
CA PRO A 256 28.79 5.23 4.67
C PRO A 256 27.94 4.03 5.09
N LYS A 257 26.59 4.12 5.03
CA LYS A 257 25.68 3.02 5.47
C LYS A 257 25.86 1.74 4.66
N GLY A 258 26.24 1.86 3.40
CA GLY A 258 26.49 0.74 2.52
C GLY A 258 27.68 -0.12 2.92
N LEU A 259 28.74 0.48 3.46
CA LEU A 259 29.87 -0.26 3.99
C LEU A 259 29.46 -1.12 5.18
N LEU A 260 28.62 -0.57 6.08
CA LEU A 260 28.08 -1.32 7.22
C LEU A 260 27.22 -2.50 6.77
N MET A 261 26.32 -2.29 5.82
CA MET A 261 25.47 -3.37 5.27
C MET A 261 26.29 -4.42 4.51
N ARG A 262 27.36 -4.02 3.80
CA ARG A 262 28.30 -4.98 3.15
C ARG A 262 29.08 -5.81 4.15
N ALA A 263 29.44 -5.22 5.29
CA ALA A 263 30.16 -5.93 6.37
C ALA A 263 29.29 -6.94 7.12
N LEU A 264 27.95 -6.85 7.01
CA LEU A 264 27.03 -7.79 7.65
C LEU A 264 27.08 -9.15 6.92
N PRO A 265 27.03 -10.28 7.66
CA PRO A 265 26.81 -11.60 7.07
C PRO A 265 25.57 -11.61 6.17
N SER A 266 25.62 -12.37 5.09
CA SER A 266 24.53 -12.47 4.10
C SER A 266 23.18 -12.81 4.73
N GLU A 267 23.16 -13.68 5.74
CA GLU A 267 21.97 -14.08 6.49
C GLU A 267 21.35 -12.90 7.28
N VAL A 268 22.19 -12.09 7.94
CA VAL A 268 21.72 -10.92 8.70
C VAL A 268 21.16 -9.86 7.75
N ARG A 269 21.85 -9.63 6.64
CA ARG A 269 21.39 -8.73 5.59
C ARG A 269 20.07 -9.21 4.98
N GLY A 270 19.95 -10.49 4.69
CA GLY A 270 18.72 -11.12 4.21
C GLY A 270 17.56 -10.91 5.18
N ARG A 271 17.76 -11.15 6.47
CA ARG A 271 16.75 -10.91 7.52
C ARG A 271 16.29 -9.45 7.55
N ILE A 272 17.21 -8.49 7.47
CA ILE A 272 16.88 -7.06 7.47
C ILE A 272 16.02 -6.70 6.25
N LEU A 273 16.37 -7.18 5.06
CA LEU A 273 15.62 -6.90 3.83
C LEU A 273 14.29 -7.67 3.76
N SER A 274 14.19 -8.81 4.44
CA SER A 274 12.95 -9.59 4.54
C SER A 274 11.99 -9.06 5.63
N ALA A 275 12.44 -8.11 6.46
CA ALA A 275 11.59 -7.53 7.49
C ALA A 275 10.55 -6.54 6.93
N SER A 276 10.61 -6.19 5.66
CA SER A 276 9.64 -5.33 4.99
C SER A 276 9.21 -5.91 3.64
N GLY A 277 8.03 -5.52 3.17
CA GLY A 277 7.49 -6.00 1.90
C GLY A 277 6.00 -5.74 1.77
N ALA A 278 5.33 -6.58 1.00
CA ALA A 278 3.89 -6.60 0.85
C ALA A 278 3.30 -7.95 1.32
N VAL A 279 2.10 -7.91 1.84
CA VAL A 279 1.39 -9.10 2.33
C VAL A 279 -0.07 -9.07 1.89
N LEU A 280 -0.58 -10.21 1.48
CA LEU A 280 -1.99 -10.50 1.35
C LEU A 280 -2.46 -11.15 2.64
N LEU A 281 -3.33 -10.46 3.35
CA LEU A 281 -4.03 -10.98 4.52
C LEU A 281 -5.38 -11.54 4.09
N GLU A 282 -5.82 -12.60 4.76
CA GLU A 282 -7.18 -13.15 4.69
C GLU A 282 -7.82 -13.19 6.06
N LYS A 283 -9.15 -13.13 6.09
CA LYS A 283 -9.88 -13.31 7.34
C LYS A 283 -9.74 -14.74 7.85
N TRP A 284 -9.69 -14.90 9.16
CA TRP A 284 -9.93 -16.21 9.75
C TRP A 284 -11.30 -16.71 9.29
N GLY A 285 -11.34 -17.77 8.50
CA GLY A 285 -12.58 -18.45 8.17
C GLY A 285 -13.30 -18.80 9.45
N LYS A 286 -14.62 -18.58 9.56
CA LYS A 286 -15.41 -19.27 10.56
C LYS A 286 -15.12 -20.77 10.36
N ARG A 287 -14.35 -21.38 11.25
CA ARG A 287 -14.20 -22.83 11.25
C ARG A 287 -15.61 -23.38 11.28
N SER A 288 -16.04 -23.96 10.17
CA SER A 288 -17.22 -24.84 10.18
C SER A 288 -16.99 -25.81 11.31
N GLY A 289 -17.91 -25.77 12.30
CA GLY A 289 -17.75 -26.47 13.56
C GLY A 289 -17.32 -27.92 13.35
N PHE A 290 -16.17 -28.28 13.86
CA PHE A 290 -15.95 -29.65 14.26
C PHE A 290 -16.82 -29.86 15.51
N SER A 291 -17.99 -30.44 15.28
CA SER A 291 -18.80 -31.13 16.27
C SER A 291 -17.93 -32.26 16.83
N SER A 292 -17.47 -32.09 18.05
CA SER A 292 -16.96 -33.21 18.85
C SER A 292 -18.17 -34.11 19.18
N SER A 293 -18.26 -35.23 18.51
CA SER A 293 -18.98 -36.41 18.99
C SER A 293 -18.01 -37.31 19.71
#